data_3130eccaaedd0bcc9fe54eeca636e57f
#
_entry.id   3130eccaaedd0bcc9fe54eeca636e57f
#
_cell.length_a   1.000
_cell.length_b   1.000
_cell.length_c   1.000
_cell.angle_alpha   90.00
_cell.angle_beta   90.00
_cell.angle_gamma   90.00
#
_symmetry.space_group_name_H-M   'P 1'
#
loop_
_entity.id
_entity.type
_entity.pdbx_description
1 polymer ?
#
loop_
_entity_poly.entity_id
_entity_poly.type
_entity_poly.pdbx_seq_one_letter_code
_entity_poly.pdbx_strand_id
1 'polypeptide(L)'
;SYYGLYSPLILPSYFLPFLKMSDYMIAVSLLCLLADVLLFYKWLRQNDVSKGNACLTSLLFLLSGPLIFHSYNQIMFVNYMPFLLLGLLGVDRYFYRKKSGLFTVSVFLMIMTSFYFSIGGILVLVLYGIYRYLTVQASPADRTLPQSQAYSSQKVTCRNFLPDGIKFCLPILSAVLMSGFLLVPTALTLIQGTRSQGTQTEETALSFASLFLPDSDLLRVLYHPYGIGLTTLVITVLLTGLTYRTWREKYIHIVCILVISIPFFLYILNGGLYIRGKVLIPMIPLLCYLTAIYLEKQRHLEIPFFQGVVPYVITLGIVSFGQLNGNKQSLRCFLIADAIVMLLCALFFYWKHIEKLIVIIPIGFLILFGTVYQIRADHMLDAAFYHQVTDENIKKTVEQILNNEHGFYRTEQLGTDTENAANLNRIWSTDQYSSSLYSSAYNKDYQNFRQNIFGVDQPYRNLLMQAQAKNPVFQNLMGVKYVLSAEPVAGYEKVTAYNAEKNA
;
A
#
# COMPACT_ATOMS: atom_id res chain seq x y z
N SER A 1 -14.39 4.91 -8.20
CA SER A 1 -13.92 4.45 -6.88
C SER A 1 -13.90 5.63 -5.91
N TYR A 2 -14.14 5.41 -4.65
CA TYR A 2 -14.23 6.48 -3.67
C TYR A 2 -12.87 7.00 -3.15
N TYR A 3 -11.77 6.44 -3.56
CA TYR A 3 -10.42 6.81 -3.10
C TYR A 3 -10.09 8.32 -3.18
N GLY A 4 -10.70 9.04 -4.10
CA GLY A 4 -10.51 10.47 -4.22
C GLY A 4 -11.61 11.28 -3.54
N LEU A 5 -12.87 10.91 -3.74
CA LEU A 5 -14.01 11.76 -3.46
C LEU A 5 -14.27 12.01 -1.96
N TYR A 6 -14.05 11.01 -1.11
CA TYR A 6 -14.36 11.05 0.32
C TYR A 6 -13.14 10.99 1.23
N SER A 7 -11.94 10.98 0.66
CA SER A 7 -10.72 10.98 1.46
C SER A 7 -10.61 12.26 2.29
N PRO A 8 -10.38 12.17 3.61
CA PRO A 8 -10.17 13.33 4.46
C PRO A 8 -9.02 14.23 4.01
N LEU A 9 -8.09 13.68 3.25
CA LEU A 9 -6.94 14.40 2.69
C LEU A 9 -7.30 15.17 1.42
N ILE A 10 -8.33 14.74 0.70
CA ILE A 10 -8.75 15.35 -0.58
C ILE A 10 -9.93 16.31 -0.39
N LEU A 11 -10.82 16.04 0.57
CA LEU A 11 -11.96 16.92 0.86
C LEU A 11 -11.59 18.41 0.99
N PRO A 12 -10.47 18.82 1.62
CA PRO A 12 -10.10 20.22 1.70
C PRO A 12 -9.85 20.88 0.33
N SER A 13 -9.50 20.11 -0.72
CA SER A 13 -9.28 20.66 -2.06
C SER A 13 -10.51 21.33 -2.65
N TYR A 14 -11.72 20.91 -2.27
CA TYR A 14 -12.97 21.54 -2.71
C TYR A 14 -13.12 22.98 -2.25
N PHE A 15 -12.43 23.37 -1.18
CA PHE A 15 -12.39 24.74 -0.68
C PHE A 15 -11.25 25.57 -1.30
N LEU A 16 -10.43 24.97 -2.16
CA LEU A 16 -9.25 25.57 -2.78
C LEU A 16 -9.31 25.48 -4.33
N PRO A 17 -10.37 25.98 -4.97
CA PRO A 17 -10.58 25.82 -6.42
C PRO A 17 -9.53 26.53 -7.28
N PHE A 18 -8.74 27.44 -6.68
CA PHE A 18 -7.66 28.17 -7.35
C PHE A 18 -6.37 27.34 -7.46
N LEU A 19 -6.23 26.21 -6.74
CA LEU A 19 -5.09 25.32 -6.83
C LEU A 19 -5.34 24.24 -7.88
N LYS A 20 -4.35 23.98 -8.72
CA LYS A 20 -4.38 22.81 -9.61
C LYS A 20 -4.39 21.54 -8.76
N MET A 21 -5.25 20.59 -9.11
CA MET A 21 -5.38 19.33 -8.36
C MET A 21 -4.07 18.53 -8.30
N SER A 22 -3.27 18.58 -9.38
CA SER A 22 -1.92 17.97 -9.40
C SER A 22 -1.02 18.52 -8.29
N ASP A 23 -0.96 19.84 -8.16
CA ASP A 23 -0.09 20.50 -7.18
C ASP A 23 -0.58 20.25 -5.75
N TYR A 24 -1.91 20.26 -5.56
CA TYR A 24 -2.53 19.88 -4.29
C TYR A 24 -2.16 18.45 -3.89
N MET A 25 -2.24 17.49 -4.82
CA MET A 25 -1.93 16.09 -4.56
C MET A 25 -0.47 15.87 -4.23
N ILE A 26 0.45 16.57 -4.90
CA ILE A 26 1.89 16.55 -4.56
C ILE A 26 2.10 17.08 -3.15
N ALA A 27 1.51 18.22 -2.81
CA ALA A 27 1.63 18.82 -1.48
C ALA A 27 1.10 17.88 -0.38
N VAL A 28 -0.08 17.28 -0.59
CA VAL A 28 -0.67 16.30 0.34
C VAL A 28 0.25 15.09 0.51
N SER A 29 0.81 14.57 -0.58
CA SER A 29 1.74 13.42 -0.50
C SER A 29 2.98 13.74 0.33
N LEU A 30 3.60 14.89 0.11
CA LEU A 30 4.77 15.34 0.89
C LEU A 30 4.42 15.55 2.37
N LEU A 31 3.25 16.15 2.66
CA LEU A 31 2.77 16.31 4.03
C LEU A 31 2.50 14.96 4.72
N CYS A 32 1.96 13.98 3.99
CA CYS A 32 1.79 12.62 4.51
C CYS A 32 3.13 11.98 4.85
N LEU A 33 4.13 12.04 3.97
CA LEU A 33 5.47 11.51 4.24
C LEU A 33 6.12 12.17 5.46
N LEU A 34 5.98 13.50 5.60
CA LEU A 34 6.48 14.23 6.78
C LEU A 34 5.76 13.78 8.05
N ALA A 35 4.42 13.68 8.00
CA ALA A 35 3.62 13.19 9.12
C ALA A 35 4.00 11.76 9.50
N ASP A 36 4.23 10.89 8.52
CA ASP A 36 4.65 9.50 8.72
C ASP A 36 5.95 9.41 9.52
N VAL A 37 6.97 10.14 9.13
CA VAL A 37 8.27 10.15 9.84
C VAL A 37 8.10 10.68 11.26
N LEU A 38 7.40 11.81 11.43
CA LEU A 38 7.22 12.43 12.74
C LEU A 38 6.39 11.57 13.70
N LEU A 39 5.30 10.98 13.19
CA LEU A 39 4.43 10.11 13.99
C LEU A 39 5.14 8.80 14.34
N PHE A 40 5.88 8.21 13.38
CA PHE A 40 6.65 7.00 13.62
C PHE A 40 7.76 7.24 14.64
N TYR A 41 8.54 8.32 14.49
CA TYR A 41 9.55 8.72 15.47
C TYR A 41 8.93 8.91 16.87
N LYS A 42 7.80 9.63 16.95
CA LYS A 42 7.08 9.84 18.21
C LYS A 42 6.65 8.51 18.83
N TRP A 43 6.12 7.59 18.02
CA TRP A 43 5.70 6.28 18.49
C TRP A 43 6.86 5.46 19.05
N LEU A 44 8.00 5.43 18.35
CA LEU A 44 9.23 4.79 18.83
C LEU A 44 9.70 5.42 20.15
N ARG A 45 9.71 6.75 20.27
CA ARG A 45 10.12 7.45 21.50
C ARG A 45 9.19 7.17 22.68
N GLN A 46 7.89 6.95 22.44
CA GLN A 46 6.94 6.55 23.47
C GLN A 46 7.13 5.09 23.94
N ASN A 47 7.82 4.29 23.13
CA ASN A 47 8.17 2.91 23.43
C ASN A 47 9.64 2.75 23.88
N ASP A 48 10.21 3.77 24.51
CA ASP A 48 11.53 3.79 25.12
C ASP A 48 12.71 3.55 24.14
N VAL A 49 12.50 3.66 22.83
CA VAL A 49 13.58 3.60 21.85
C VAL A 49 14.46 4.85 21.96
N SER A 50 15.77 4.71 22.00
CA SER A 50 16.73 5.82 22.07
C SER A 50 16.57 6.81 20.91
N LYS A 51 16.95 8.08 21.09
CA LYS A 51 16.81 9.12 20.06
C LYS A 51 17.50 8.73 18.74
N GLY A 52 18.72 8.18 18.83
CA GLY A 52 19.50 7.78 17.65
C GLY A 52 18.84 6.64 16.87
N ASN A 53 18.45 5.55 17.56
CA ASN A 53 17.81 4.42 16.92
C ASN A 53 16.41 4.79 16.39
N ALA A 54 15.65 5.61 17.11
CA ALA A 54 14.37 6.12 16.64
C ALA A 54 14.50 6.93 15.34
N CYS A 55 15.51 7.83 15.26
CA CYS A 55 15.77 8.62 14.06
C CYS A 55 16.16 7.72 12.88
N LEU A 56 17.16 6.84 13.06
CA LEU A 56 17.64 5.95 12.00
C LEU A 56 16.54 5.01 11.50
N THR A 57 15.74 4.45 12.41
CA THR A 57 14.66 3.54 12.02
C THR A 57 13.50 4.29 11.36
N SER A 58 13.28 5.56 11.72
CA SER A 58 12.30 6.40 11.02
C SER A 58 12.75 6.73 9.59
N LEU A 59 14.04 6.90 9.35
CA LEU A 59 14.59 7.01 7.99
C LEU A 59 14.47 5.71 7.23
N LEU A 60 14.74 4.56 7.87
CA LEU A 60 14.54 3.26 7.25
C LEU A 60 13.06 3.05 6.82
N PHE A 61 12.13 3.47 7.67
CA PHE A 61 10.70 3.45 7.40
C PHE A 61 10.35 4.34 6.20
N LEU A 62 10.78 5.60 6.22
CA LEU A 62 10.53 6.56 5.13
C LEU A 62 11.05 6.06 3.78
N LEU A 63 12.26 5.50 3.77
CA LEU A 63 12.95 5.05 2.55
C LEU A 63 12.51 3.66 2.09
N SER A 64 11.53 3.04 2.76
CA SER A 64 10.95 1.79 2.26
C SER A 64 10.39 1.97 0.85
N GLY A 65 10.58 0.95 0.01
CA GLY A 65 10.18 1.00 -1.40
C GLY A 65 8.74 1.49 -1.63
N PRO A 66 7.73 0.99 -0.89
CA PRO A 66 6.35 1.46 -1.04
C PRO A 66 6.14 2.93 -0.71
N LEU A 67 6.73 3.46 0.37
CA LEU A 67 6.53 4.86 0.75
C LEU A 67 7.08 5.81 -0.30
N ILE A 68 8.30 5.58 -0.75
CA ILE A 68 8.92 6.45 -1.77
C ILE A 68 8.21 6.31 -3.11
N PHE A 69 8.05 5.08 -3.62
CA PHE A 69 7.49 4.86 -4.95
C PHE A 69 6.03 5.33 -5.06
N HIS A 70 5.19 4.97 -4.09
CA HIS A 70 3.78 5.31 -4.16
C HIS A 70 3.47 6.75 -3.75
N SER A 71 4.41 7.47 -3.14
CA SER A 71 4.21 8.90 -2.86
C SER A 71 4.02 9.75 -4.11
N TYR A 72 4.54 9.31 -5.26
CA TYR A 72 4.37 10.00 -6.55
C TYR A 72 3.62 9.18 -7.60
N ASN A 73 3.59 7.84 -7.49
CA ASN A 73 2.97 6.98 -8.49
C ASN A 73 1.51 6.65 -8.18
N GLN A 74 1.25 6.07 -7.01
CA GLN A 74 -0.09 5.64 -6.58
C GLN A 74 -0.34 6.00 -5.11
N ILE A 75 -0.51 7.27 -4.84
CA ILE A 75 -0.59 7.82 -3.48
C ILE A 75 -1.63 7.14 -2.59
N MET A 76 -2.68 6.57 -3.17
CA MET A 76 -3.70 5.81 -2.44
C MET A 76 -3.16 4.57 -1.72
N PHE A 77 -1.93 4.15 -2.04
CA PHE A 77 -1.30 3.00 -1.39
C PHE A 77 -0.59 3.37 -0.09
N VAL A 78 -0.31 4.64 0.14
CA VAL A 78 0.49 5.11 1.27
C VAL A 78 -0.15 6.27 2.05
N ASN A 79 -1.04 7.06 1.47
CA ASN A 79 -1.61 8.24 2.12
C ASN A 79 -2.51 7.95 3.34
N TYR A 80 -2.87 6.69 3.60
CA TYR A 80 -3.54 6.26 4.83
C TYR A 80 -2.54 6.02 5.99
N MET A 81 -1.24 5.96 5.71
CA MET A 81 -0.20 5.58 6.67
C MET A 81 -0.15 6.51 7.91
N PRO A 82 -0.31 7.84 7.80
CA PRO A 82 -0.36 8.71 8.98
C PRO A 82 -1.49 8.31 9.95
N PHE A 83 -2.63 7.88 9.43
CA PHE A 83 -3.76 7.43 10.25
C PHE A 83 -3.50 6.06 10.89
N LEU A 84 -2.79 5.16 10.21
CA LEU A 84 -2.33 3.90 10.80
C LEU A 84 -1.36 4.17 11.97
N LEU A 85 -0.42 5.08 11.81
CA LEU A 85 0.53 5.47 12.86
C LEU A 85 -0.17 6.15 14.05
N LEU A 86 -1.15 7.01 13.79
CA LEU A 86 -2.03 7.56 14.83
C LEU A 86 -2.82 6.44 15.53
N GLY A 87 -3.22 5.41 14.79
CA GLY A 87 -3.88 4.22 15.34
C GLY A 87 -2.95 3.45 16.30
N LEU A 88 -1.69 3.24 15.94
CA LEU A 88 -0.67 2.61 16.79
C LEU A 88 -0.43 3.41 18.08
N LEU A 89 -0.31 4.75 17.98
CA LEU A 89 -0.28 5.65 19.15
C LEU A 89 -1.59 5.59 19.96
N GLY A 90 -2.72 5.41 19.28
CA GLY A 90 -4.03 5.25 19.88
C GLY A 90 -4.14 3.95 20.67
N VAL A 91 -3.59 2.84 20.17
CA VAL A 91 -3.49 1.56 20.88
C VAL A 91 -2.66 1.72 22.14
N ASP A 92 -1.48 2.36 22.08
CA ASP A 92 -0.69 2.63 23.29
C ASP A 92 -1.48 3.46 24.31
N ARG A 93 -2.15 4.53 23.85
CA ARG A 93 -2.97 5.36 24.71
C ARG A 93 -4.15 4.61 25.33
N TYR A 94 -4.73 3.65 24.61
CA TYR A 94 -5.78 2.76 25.10
C TYR A 94 -5.27 1.91 26.26
N PHE A 95 -4.10 1.29 26.11
CA PHE A 95 -3.53 0.46 27.18
C PHE A 95 -3.06 1.27 28.38
N TYR A 96 -2.37 2.40 28.17
CA TYR A 96 -1.82 3.21 29.26
C TYR A 96 -2.82 4.13 29.94
N ARG A 97 -3.78 4.71 29.19
CA ARG A 97 -4.70 5.73 29.70
C ARG A 97 -6.16 5.34 29.67
N LYS A 98 -6.50 4.16 29.17
CA LYS A 98 -7.87 3.68 28.95
C LYS A 98 -8.74 4.62 28.11
N LYS A 99 -8.13 5.39 27.19
CA LYS A 99 -8.82 6.33 26.28
C LYS A 99 -8.79 5.78 24.86
N SER A 100 -9.96 5.48 24.30
CA SER A 100 -10.13 4.89 22.96
C SER A 100 -10.35 5.90 21.84
N GLY A 101 -10.65 7.19 22.14
CA GLY A 101 -11.06 8.16 21.13
C GLY A 101 -10.06 8.33 19.97
N LEU A 102 -8.76 8.46 20.28
CA LEU A 102 -7.74 8.54 19.23
C LEU A 102 -7.71 7.27 18.38
N PHE A 103 -7.83 6.11 18.99
CA PHE A 103 -7.84 4.83 18.30
C PHE A 103 -9.03 4.72 17.34
N THR A 104 -10.27 5.02 17.82
CA THR A 104 -11.48 5.02 17.00
C THR A 104 -11.38 5.99 15.82
N VAL A 105 -11.00 7.24 16.07
CA VAL A 105 -10.90 8.28 15.03
C VAL A 105 -9.84 7.90 14.00
N SER A 106 -8.70 7.36 14.42
CA SER A 106 -7.64 6.95 13.49
C SER A 106 -8.08 5.81 12.58
N VAL A 107 -8.78 4.80 13.09
CA VAL A 107 -9.34 3.71 12.28
C VAL A 107 -10.39 4.25 11.31
N PHE A 108 -11.27 5.14 11.77
CA PHE A 108 -12.27 5.78 10.91
C PHE A 108 -11.60 6.54 9.74
N LEU A 109 -10.64 7.42 10.03
CA LEU A 109 -9.92 8.18 9.01
C LEU A 109 -9.13 7.29 8.05
N MET A 110 -8.56 6.19 8.54
CA MET A 110 -7.87 5.20 7.72
C MET A 110 -8.84 4.53 6.73
N ILE A 111 -10.04 4.13 7.17
CA ILE A 111 -11.09 3.56 6.31
C ILE A 111 -11.55 4.59 5.28
N MET A 112 -11.79 5.84 5.70
CA MET A 112 -12.21 6.93 4.81
C MET A 112 -11.17 7.26 3.74
N THR A 113 -9.88 7.07 4.05
CA THR A 113 -8.79 7.31 3.09
C THR A 113 -8.59 6.12 2.15
N SER A 114 -8.62 4.90 2.66
CA SER A 114 -8.42 3.69 1.86
C SER A 114 -9.08 2.47 2.48
N PHE A 115 -10.26 2.07 1.98
CA PHE A 115 -10.94 0.86 2.48
C PHE A 115 -10.11 -0.40 2.28
N TYR A 116 -9.40 -0.50 1.16
CA TYR A 116 -8.62 -1.67 0.80
C TYR A 116 -7.46 -1.90 1.77
N PHE A 117 -6.63 -0.88 2.01
CA PHE A 117 -5.49 -1.00 2.91
C PHE A 117 -5.88 -0.91 4.38
N SER A 118 -7.08 -0.42 4.70
CA SER A 118 -7.58 -0.40 6.09
C SER A 118 -7.75 -1.81 6.68
N ILE A 119 -8.03 -2.82 5.85
CA ILE A 119 -8.11 -4.22 6.29
C ILE A 119 -6.77 -4.67 6.87
N GLY A 120 -5.68 -4.48 6.10
CA GLY A 120 -4.32 -4.76 6.58
C GLY A 120 -3.91 -3.88 7.75
N GLY A 121 -4.30 -2.59 7.74
CA GLY A 121 -4.05 -1.68 8.84
C GLY A 121 -4.74 -2.10 10.14
N ILE A 122 -5.99 -2.53 10.10
CA ILE A 122 -6.72 -3.07 11.26
C ILE A 122 -6.03 -4.34 11.77
N LEU A 123 -5.60 -5.24 10.87
CA LEU A 123 -4.82 -6.41 11.29
C LEU A 123 -3.57 -6.00 12.07
N VAL A 124 -2.80 -5.03 11.57
CA VAL A 124 -1.59 -4.52 12.25
C VAL A 124 -1.93 -3.97 13.64
N LEU A 125 -3.01 -3.18 13.76
CA LEU A 125 -3.45 -2.63 15.04
C LEU A 125 -3.88 -3.73 16.02
N VAL A 126 -4.53 -4.80 15.55
CA VAL A 126 -4.91 -5.95 16.36
C VAL A 126 -3.67 -6.73 16.81
N LEU A 127 -2.76 -7.04 15.89
CA LEU A 127 -1.51 -7.75 16.20
C LEU A 127 -0.66 -7.00 17.22
N TYR A 128 -0.52 -5.68 17.02
CA TYR A 128 0.17 -4.82 17.98
C TYR A 128 -0.57 -4.72 19.31
N GLY A 129 -1.91 -4.65 19.28
CA GLY A 129 -2.74 -4.64 20.50
C GLY A 129 -2.55 -5.90 21.34
N ILE A 130 -2.54 -7.08 20.72
CA ILE A 130 -2.27 -8.35 21.42
C ILE A 130 -0.84 -8.34 21.98
N TYR A 131 0.14 -7.90 21.21
CA TYR A 131 1.52 -7.77 21.69
C TYR A 131 1.62 -6.84 22.91
N ARG A 132 0.94 -5.69 22.87
CA ARG A 132 0.91 -4.76 24.01
C ARG A 132 0.19 -5.35 25.22
N TYR A 133 -0.93 -6.02 25.00
CA TYR A 133 -1.62 -6.73 26.08
C TYR A 133 -0.70 -7.73 26.78
N LEU A 134 0.04 -8.54 26.03
CA LEU A 134 0.96 -9.53 26.56
C LEU A 134 2.16 -8.91 27.28
N THR A 135 2.69 -7.78 26.79
CA THR A 135 3.91 -7.15 27.33
C THR A 135 3.62 -6.20 28.49
N VAL A 136 2.56 -5.39 28.43
CA VAL A 136 2.19 -4.45 29.51
C VAL A 136 1.81 -5.20 30.79
N GLN A 137 1.15 -6.34 30.66
CA GLN A 137 0.75 -7.13 31.82
C GLN A 137 1.90 -7.93 32.47
N ALA A 138 3.07 -7.99 31.81
CA ALA A 138 4.24 -8.72 32.31
C ALA A 138 5.17 -7.92 33.20
N SER A 139 4.99 -6.60 33.29
CA SER A 139 5.86 -5.72 34.05
C SER A 139 5.23 -5.40 35.43
N PRO A 140 5.41 -6.25 36.44
CA PRO A 140 5.11 -5.86 37.82
C PRO A 140 6.37 -5.25 38.42
N ALA A 141 6.27 -4.01 38.85
CA ALA A 141 7.05 -3.44 39.97
C ALA A 141 8.54 -3.09 39.81
N ASP A 142 9.18 -3.16 38.60
CA ASP A 142 10.62 -2.89 38.53
C ASP A 142 11.01 -1.74 37.57
N ARG A 143 10.09 -0.88 37.20
CA ARG A 143 10.41 0.39 36.58
C ARG A 143 10.10 1.53 37.51
N THR A 144 11.12 2.21 37.98
CA THR A 144 11.10 3.54 38.57
C THR A 144 10.55 4.55 37.57
N LEU A 145 9.27 4.42 37.23
CA LEU A 145 8.51 5.42 36.50
C LEU A 145 8.04 6.48 37.51
N PRO A 146 7.95 7.77 37.13
CA PRO A 146 7.36 8.79 37.97
C PRO A 146 6.01 8.32 38.49
N GLN A 147 5.74 8.48 39.80
CA GLN A 147 4.57 7.97 40.49
C GLN A 147 3.19 8.31 39.91
N SER A 148 3.13 9.19 38.90
CA SER A 148 1.92 9.53 38.16
C SER A 148 1.47 8.50 37.11
N GLN A 149 2.24 7.45 36.87
CA GLN A 149 1.96 6.43 35.84
C GLN A 149 1.99 4.98 36.35
N ALA A 150 2.07 4.77 37.64
CA ALA A 150 2.00 3.44 38.26
C ALA A 150 0.61 2.81 38.05
N TYR A 151 0.54 1.91 37.08
CA TYR A 151 -0.65 1.11 36.84
C TYR A 151 -0.76 -0.03 37.85
N SER A 152 -1.93 -0.22 38.44
CA SER A 152 -2.23 -1.34 39.28
C SER A 152 -1.93 -2.66 38.54
N SER A 153 -0.96 -3.40 39.05
CA SER A 153 -0.57 -4.72 38.52
C SER A 153 -1.67 -5.72 38.81
N GLN A 154 -2.64 -5.81 37.90
CA GLN A 154 -3.59 -6.91 37.88
C GLN A 154 -2.92 -8.11 37.21
N LYS A 155 -2.73 -9.21 37.99
CA LYS A 155 -2.26 -10.49 37.46
C LYS A 155 -3.16 -10.91 36.31
N VAL A 156 -2.56 -11.13 35.12
CA VAL A 156 -3.26 -11.72 33.95
C VAL A 156 -3.66 -13.12 34.32
N THR A 157 -4.93 -13.31 34.53
CA THR A 157 -5.55 -14.61 34.49
C THR A 157 -6.09 -14.80 33.08
N CYS A 158 -5.82 -15.94 32.40
CA CYS A 158 -6.39 -16.27 31.10
C CYS A 158 -7.92 -16.04 31.01
N ARG A 159 -8.57 -16.00 32.14
CA ARG A 159 -10.00 -15.74 32.31
C ARG A 159 -10.46 -14.37 31.79
N ASN A 160 -9.58 -13.36 31.75
CA ASN A 160 -9.93 -12.00 31.31
C ASN A 160 -9.56 -11.68 29.88
N PHE A 161 -8.87 -12.58 29.16
CA PHE A 161 -8.40 -12.32 27.80
C PHE A 161 -9.57 -12.03 26.82
N LEU A 162 -10.62 -12.83 26.87
CA LEU A 162 -11.78 -12.67 25.98
C LEU A 162 -12.55 -11.37 26.24
N PRO A 163 -12.96 -11.03 27.48
CA PRO A 163 -13.65 -9.77 27.74
C PRO A 163 -12.79 -8.53 27.46
N ASP A 164 -11.49 -8.57 27.72
CA ASP A 164 -10.59 -7.46 27.38
C ASP A 164 -10.37 -7.34 25.88
N GLY A 165 -10.31 -8.46 25.15
CA GLY A 165 -10.27 -8.50 23.69
C GLY A 165 -11.54 -7.89 23.07
N ILE A 166 -12.73 -8.24 23.59
CA ILE A 166 -14.00 -7.63 23.12
C ILE A 166 -13.97 -6.11 23.34
N LYS A 167 -13.55 -5.64 24.52
CA LYS A 167 -13.43 -4.19 24.81
C LYS A 167 -12.44 -3.51 23.88
N PHE A 168 -11.35 -4.18 23.53
CA PHE A 168 -10.37 -3.66 22.57
C PHE A 168 -10.92 -3.58 21.14
N CYS A 169 -11.79 -4.51 20.75
CA CYS A 169 -12.42 -4.49 19.43
C CYS A 169 -13.53 -3.44 19.29
N LEU A 170 -14.13 -2.95 20.39
CA LEU A 170 -15.21 -1.95 20.34
C LEU A 170 -14.82 -0.65 19.59
N PRO A 171 -13.64 -0.03 19.81
CA PRO A 171 -13.19 1.13 19.05
C PRO A 171 -13.11 0.87 17.54
N ILE A 172 -12.64 -0.32 17.15
CA ILE A 172 -12.55 -0.73 15.74
C ILE A 172 -13.96 -0.88 15.16
N LEU A 173 -14.83 -1.61 15.85
CA LEU A 173 -16.22 -1.82 15.41
C LEU A 173 -16.96 -0.49 15.29
N SER A 174 -16.79 0.42 16.26
CA SER A 174 -17.39 1.76 16.21
C SER A 174 -16.92 2.52 14.97
N ALA A 175 -15.62 2.49 14.64
CA ALA A 175 -15.07 3.14 13.45
C ALA A 175 -15.63 2.54 12.15
N VAL A 176 -15.76 1.20 12.08
CA VAL A 176 -16.34 0.50 10.94
C VAL A 176 -17.82 0.87 10.77
N LEU A 177 -18.59 0.90 11.85
CA LEU A 177 -20.01 1.31 11.81
C LEU A 177 -20.16 2.77 11.40
N MET A 178 -19.34 3.67 11.91
CA MET A 178 -19.30 5.08 11.48
C MET A 178 -18.99 5.22 9.98
N SER A 179 -18.18 4.33 9.43
CA SER A 179 -17.82 4.30 7.99
C SER A 179 -18.88 3.59 7.13
N GLY A 180 -19.98 3.10 7.72
CA GLY A 180 -21.00 2.28 7.06
C GLY A 180 -21.63 2.97 5.84
N PHE A 181 -21.83 4.29 5.91
CA PHE A 181 -22.36 5.07 4.78
C PHE A 181 -21.51 4.99 3.51
N LEU A 182 -20.22 4.67 3.65
CA LEU A 182 -19.27 4.49 2.56
C LEU A 182 -19.03 3.00 2.25
N LEU A 183 -18.88 2.19 3.30
CA LEU A 183 -18.56 0.76 3.14
C LEU A 183 -19.72 -0.03 2.56
N VAL A 184 -20.98 0.28 2.96
CA VAL A 184 -22.14 -0.47 2.47
C VAL A 184 -22.36 -0.31 0.96
N PRO A 185 -22.41 0.91 0.38
CA PRO A 185 -22.51 1.07 -1.07
C PRO A 185 -21.31 0.45 -1.81
N THR A 186 -20.11 0.56 -1.24
CA THR A 186 -18.91 -0.04 -1.83
C THR A 186 -19.01 -1.56 -1.85
N ALA A 187 -19.43 -2.19 -0.76
CA ALA A 187 -19.62 -3.63 -0.68
C ALA A 187 -20.70 -4.11 -1.67
N LEU A 188 -21.83 -3.41 -1.74
CA LEU A 188 -22.90 -3.75 -2.70
C LEU A 188 -22.39 -3.66 -4.15
N THR A 189 -21.63 -2.61 -4.49
CA THR A 189 -21.03 -2.49 -5.83
C THR A 189 -20.04 -3.61 -6.13
N LEU A 190 -19.24 -4.03 -5.14
CA LEU A 190 -18.29 -5.14 -5.33
C LEU A 190 -18.99 -6.50 -5.45
N ILE A 191 -20.12 -6.71 -4.76
CA ILE A 191 -20.89 -7.96 -4.82
C ILE A 191 -21.66 -8.04 -6.15
N GLN A 192 -22.24 -6.93 -6.60
CA GLN A 192 -23.00 -6.86 -7.86
C GLN A 192 -22.08 -6.78 -9.09
N GLY A 193 -20.88 -6.22 -8.92
CA GLY A 193 -19.91 -6.08 -10.00
C GLY A 193 -19.18 -7.40 -10.26
N THR A 194 -19.01 -7.77 -11.52
CA THR A 194 -18.03 -8.78 -11.89
C THR A 194 -16.67 -8.13 -11.98
N ARG A 195 -15.77 -8.50 -11.10
CA ARG A 195 -14.36 -8.32 -11.40
C ARG A 195 -14.05 -9.24 -12.57
N SER A 196 -13.46 -8.72 -13.66
CA SER A 196 -13.22 -9.52 -14.84
C SER A 196 -12.54 -10.83 -14.45
N GLN A 197 -13.24 -11.93 -14.66
CA GLN A 197 -12.66 -13.26 -14.66
C GLN A 197 -11.79 -13.47 -15.93
N GLY A 198 -11.69 -12.45 -16.76
CA GLY A 198 -10.88 -12.42 -17.97
C GLY A 198 -9.41 -12.19 -17.65
N THR A 199 -8.82 -13.19 -17.22
CA THR A 199 -7.45 -13.71 -17.29
C THR A 199 -7.17 -14.55 -16.04
N GLN A 200 -7.96 -15.59 -15.85
CA GLN A 200 -7.38 -16.85 -15.43
C GLN A 200 -6.58 -17.39 -16.64
N THR A 201 -5.70 -16.58 -17.22
CA THR A 201 -4.55 -17.11 -17.91
C THR A 201 -3.70 -17.70 -16.79
N GLU A 202 -3.82 -19.02 -16.61
CA GLU A 202 -2.78 -19.88 -16.07
C GLU A 202 -2.12 -19.55 -14.70
N GLU A 203 -2.56 -18.52 -13.96
CA GLU A 203 -2.33 -18.53 -12.54
C GLU A 203 -3.27 -19.57 -11.93
N THR A 204 -2.95 -20.85 -12.30
CA THR A 204 -3.30 -22.08 -11.59
C THR A 204 -4.51 -21.93 -10.68
N ALA A 205 -5.51 -22.74 -10.91
CA ALA A 205 -6.46 -23.11 -9.87
C ALA A 205 -5.60 -23.41 -8.61
N LEU A 206 -5.41 -22.40 -7.74
CA LEU A 206 -4.62 -22.53 -6.53
C LEU A 206 -5.29 -23.65 -5.75
N SER A 207 -4.65 -24.81 -5.73
CA SER A 207 -5.11 -25.90 -4.87
C SER A 207 -5.26 -25.28 -3.47
N PHE A 208 -6.38 -25.52 -2.79
CA PHE A 208 -6.57 -25.02 -1.42
C PHE A 208 -5.36 -25.34 -0.53
N ALA A 209 -4.70 -26.48 -0.76
CA ALA A 209 -3.47 -26.87 -0.07
C ALA A 209 -2.30 -25.91 -0.34
N SER A 210 -2.17 -25.34 -1.55
CA SER A 210 -1.07 -24.42 -1.87
C SER A 210 -1.15 -23.08 -1.15
N LEU A 211 -2.33 -22.69 -0.65
CA LEU A 211 -2.50 -21.48 0.16
C LEU A 211 -1.77 -21.58 1.51
N PHE A 212 -1.53 -22.79 2.02
CA PHE A 212 -0.89 -23.01 3.32
C PHE A 212 0.59 -23.37 3.23
N LEU A 213 1.11 -23.55 2.02
CA LEU A 213 2.53 -23.75 1.81
C LEU A 213 3.25 -22.39 1.73
N PRO A 214 4.48 -22.26 2.27
CA PRO A 214 5.24 -21.03 2.15
C PRO A 214 5.37 -20.60 0.69
N ASP A 215 5.20 -19.30 0.46
CA ASP A 215 5.30 -18.72 -0.89
C ASP A 215 6.73 -18.89 -1.41
N SER A 216 6.84 -19.49 -2.60
CA SER A 216 8.11 -19.68 -3.29
C SER A 216 8.73 -18.34 -3.75
N ASP A 217 7.95 -17.27 -3.85
CA ASP A 217 8.40 -15.93 -4.30
C ASP A 217 8.54 -14.92 -3.13
N LEU A 218 8.68 -15.43 -1.89
CA LEU A 218 8.78 -14.60 -0.68
C LEU A 218 9.86 -13.51 -0.79
N LEU A 219 10.99 -13.81 -1.43
CA LEU A 219 12.09 -12.86 -1.60
C LEU A 219 11.73 -11.66 -2.47
N ARG A 220 10.71 -11.80 -3.32
CA ARG A 220 10.24 -10.72 -4.19
C ARG A 220 9.67 -9.54 -3.42
N VAL A 221 9.10 -9.75 -2.22
CA VAL A 221 8.50 -8.67 -1.42
C VAL A 221 9.54 -7.72 -0.82
N LEU A 222 10.81 -8.18 -0.71
CA LEU A 222 11.93 -7.34 -0.28
C LEU A 222 12.28 -6.34 -1.40
N TYR A 223 12.59 -5.12 -1.02
CA TYR A 223 12.89 -3.98 -1.91
C TYR A 223 11.77 -3.57 -2.88
N HIS A 224 10.80 -4.46 -3.13
CA HIS A 224 9.77 -4.20 -4.15
C HIS A 224 8.72 -3.19 -3.65
N PRO A 225 8.34 -2.17 -4.47
CA PRO A 225 7.32 -1.18 -4.08
C PRO A 225 5.94 -1.77 -3.80
N TYR A 226 5.61 -2.90 -4.44
CA TYR A 226 4.36 -3.64 -4.20
C TYR A 226 4.55 -4.79 -3.21
N GLY A 227 5.42 -4.61 -2.21
CA GLY A 227 5.71 -5.56 -1.16
C GLY A 227 5.98 -4.84 0.16
N ILE A 228 6.91 -5.38 0.96
CA ILE A 228 7.40 -4.76 2.19
C ILE A 228 8.38 -3.61 1.85
N GLY A 229 9.15 -3.78 0.76
CA GLY A 229 10.11 -2.78 0.30
C GLY A 229 11.22 -2.46 1.30
N LEU A 230 11.57 -3.40 2.17
CA LEU A 230 12.66 -3.30 3.15
C LEU A 230 13.79 -4.26 2.78
N THR A 231 14.93 -4.14 3.45
CA THR A 231 16.14 -4.95 3.22
C THR A 231 16.06 -6.33 3.85
N THR A 232 17.06 -7.16 3.64
CA THR A 232 17.19 -8.50 4.26
C THR A 232 17.29 -8.43 5.78
N LEU A 233 17.61 -7.27 6.36
CA LEU A 233 17.62 -7.03 7.80
C LEU A 233 16.29 -7.44 8.46
N VAL A 234 15.15 -7.24 7.78
CA VAL A 234 13.83 -7.61 8.34
C VAL A 234 13.75 -9.12 8.60
N ILE A 235 14.21 -9.96 7.67
CA ILE A 235 14.23 -11.41 7.87
C ILE A 235 15.09 -11.75 9.09
N THR A 236 16.26 -11.15 9.17
CA THR A 236 17.19 -11.37 10.30
C THR A 236 16.56 -10.96 11.63
N VAL A 237 15.91 -9.81 11.70
CA VAL A 237 15.22 -9.32 12.91
C VAL A 237 14.10 -10.28 13.33
N LEU A 238 13.30 -10.75 12.36
CA LEU A 238 12.23 -11.70 12.63
C LEU A 238 12.77 -13.03 13.16
N LEU A 239 13.84 -13.57 12.55
CA LEU A 239 14.49 -14.80 13.00
C LEU A 239 15.14 -14.64 14.38
N THR A 240 15.81 -13.50 14.63
CA THR A 240 16.40 -13.22 15.95
C THR A 240 15.31 -13.17 17.03
N GLY A 241 14.14 -12.61 16.72
CA GLY A 241 13.02 -12.56 17.64
C GLY A 241 12.52 -13.94 18.08
N LEU A 242 12.69 -14.98 17.25
CA LEU A 242 12.38 -16.38 17.62
C LEU A 242 13.30 -16.92 18.73
N THR A 243 14.48 -16.34 18.89
CA THR A 243 15.46 -16.76 19.91
C THR A 243 15.25 -16.06 21.26
N TYR A 244 14.37 -15.04 21.35
CA TYR A 244 14.11 -14.34 22.61
C TYR A 244 13.60 -15.29 23.69
N ARG A 245 13.87 -14.95 24.96
CA ARG A 245 13.59 -15.85 26.08
C ARG A 245 12.10 -16.05 26.34
N THR A 246 11.31 -14.98 26.24
CA THR A 246 9.91 -14.99 26.60
C THR A 246 8.99 -15.24 25.41
N TRP A 247 7.95 -16.06 25.57
CA TRP A 247 6.94 -16.29 24.55
C TRP A 247 6.25 -14.98 24.10
N ARG A 248 6.09 -14.05 25.02
CA ARG A 248 5.43 -12.76 24.79
C ARG A 248 6.20 -11.90 23.78
N GLU A 249 7.52 -11.93 23.83
CA GLU A 249 8.36 -11.25 22.84
C GLU A 249 8.39 -12.01 21.50
N LYS A 250 8.40 -13.35 21.54
CA LYS A 250 8.40 -14.18 20.32
C LYS A 250 7.11 -14.05 19.52
N TYR A 251 5.96 -13.88 20.17
CA TYR A 251 4.64 -13.88 19.57
C TYR A 251 4.59 -13.01 18.30
N ILE A 252 4.98 -11.74 18.40
CA ILE A 252 4.85 -10.79 17.29
C ILE A 252 5.74 -11.17 16.11
N HIS A 253 6.93 -11.72 16.36
CA HIS A 253 7.85 -12.17 15.31
C HIS A 253 7.29 -13.40 14.59
N ILE A 254 6.77 -14.39 15.34
CA ILE A 254 6.13 -15.57 14.78
C ILE A 254 4.96 -15.17 13.89
N VAL A 255 4.08 -14.30 14.37
CA VAL A 255 2.90 -13.88 13.61
C VAL A 255 3.30 -13.08 12.37
N CYS A 256 4.29 -12.20 12.45
CA CYS A 256 4.81 -11.50 11.27
C CYS A 256 5.39 -12.47 10.23
N ILE A 257 6.16 -13.48 10.67
CA ILE A 257 6.68 -14.52 9.75
C ILE A 257 5.51 -15.26 9.07
N LEU A 258 4.50 -15.69 9.83
CA LEU A 258 3.35 -16.39 9.27
C LEU A 258 2.58 -15.54 8.26
N VAL A 259 2.29 -14.28 8.60
CA VAL A 259 1.54 -13.37 7.72
C VAL A 259 2.31 -13.08 6.42
N ILE A 260 3.64 -12.96 6.49
CA ILE A 260 4.46 -12.67 5.31
C ILE A 260 4.69 -13.92 4.45
N SER A 261 4.88 -15.10 5.09
CA SER A 261 5.32 -16.31 4.40
C SER A 261 4.18 -17.20 3.90
N ILE A 262 2.97 -17.10 4.49
CA ILE A 262 1.86 -17.98 4.13
C ILE A 262 0.90 -17.26 3.20
N PRO A 263 0.73 -17.72 1.95
CA PRO A 263 -0.13 -17.10 0.94
C PRO A 263 -1.59 -16.92 1.37
N PHE A 264 -2.10 -17.76 2.26
CA PHE A 264 -3.44 -17.66 2.82
C PHE A 264 -3.73 -16.27 3.42
N PHE A 265 -2.78 -15.69 4.16
CA PHE A 265 -2.96 -14.35 4.71
C PHE A 265 -2.98 -13.29 3.62
N LEU A 266 -2.12 -13.42 2.60
CA LEU A 266 -2.12 -12.50 1.45
C LEU A 266 -3.43 -12.58 0.66
N TYR A 267 -3.96 -13.78 0.50
CA TYR A 267 -5.25 -14.04 -0.16
C TYR A 267 -6.40 -13.39 0.60
N ILE A 268 -6.51 -13.63 1.93
CA ILE A 268 -7.58 -13.04 2.76
C ILE A 268 -7.47 -11.50 2.80
N LEU A 269 -6.27 -10.97 3.00
CA LEU A 269 -6.05 -9.51 3.04
C LEU A 269 -6.38 -8.83 1.71
N ASN A 270 -6.37 -9.58 0.62
CA ASN A 270 -6.79 -9.12 -0.71
C ASN A 270 -8.28 -9.40 -1.01
N GLY A 271 -9.09 -9.69 0.00
CA GLY A 271 -10.52 -9.94 -0.14
C GLY A 271 -10.86 -11.27 -0.81
N GLY A 272 -9.99 -12.28 -0.73
CA GLY A 272 -10.23 -13.62 -1.30
C GLY A 272 -10.13 -13.69 -2.83
N LEU A 273 -9.43 -12.73 -3.47
CA LEU A 273 -9.40 -12.64 -4.94
C LEU A 273 -8.15 -13.29 -5.55
N TYR A 274 -6.97 -12.89 -5.10
CA TYR A 274 -5.68 -13.38 -5.59
C TYR A 274 -4.56 -13.01 -4.62
N ILE A 275 -3.40 -13.67 -4.73
CA ILE A 275 -2.23 -13.44 -3.89
C ILE A 275 -1.43 -12.27 -4.46
N ARG A 276 -1.18 -11.21 -3.66
CA ARG A 276 -0.35 -10.06 -4.05
C ARG A 276 0.37 -9.47 -2.84
N GLY A 277 1.66 -9.21 -3.00
CA GLY A 277 2.52 -8.66 -1.93
C GLY A 277 2.11 -7.27 -1.43
N LYS A 278 1.40 -6.46 -2.24
CA LYS A 278 0.99 -5.10 -1.86
C LYS A 278 0.14 -5.01 -0.59
N VAL A 279 -0.55 -6.09 -0.22
CA VAL A 279 -1.37 -6.13 1.01
C VAL A 279 -0.51 -6.12 2.28
N LEU A 280 0.81 -6.32 2.15
CA LEU A 280 1.78 -6.25 3.24
C LEU A 280 2.27 -4.82 3.54
N ILE A 281 1.96 -3.83 2.70
CA ILE A 281 2.38 -2.43 2.92
C ILE A 281 2.00 -1.93 4.34
N PRO A 282 0.80 -2.21 4.89
CA PRO A 282 0.47 -1.81 6.25
C PRO A 282 1.36 -2.42 7.34
N MET A 283 2.07 -3.52 7.04
CA MET A 283 2.97 -4.18 8.01
C MET A 283 4.29 -3.42 8.21
N ILE A 284 4.68 -2.52 7.30
CA ILE A 284 5.97 -1.84 7.31
C ILE A 284 6.26 -1.13 8.65
N PRO A 285 5.35 -0.32 9.23
CA PRO A 285 5.61 0.33 10.51
C PRO A 285 5.91 -0.68 11.62
N LEU A 286 5.17 -1.80 11.65
CA LEU A 286 5.37 -2.84 12.66
C LEU A 286 6.73 -3.54 12.51
N LEU A 287 7.15 -3.83 11.27
CA LEU A 287 8.45 -4.44 10.99
C LEU A 287 9.61 -3.49 11.34
N CYS A 288 9.47 -2.20 11.02
CA CYS A 288 10.44 -1.19 11.44
C CYS A 288 10.46 -1.00 12.96
N TYR A 289 9.32 -1.09 13.64
CA TYR A 289 9.26 -1.09 15.11
C TYR A 289 10.04 -2.28 15.70
N LEU A 290 9.86 -3.48 15.17
CA LEU A 290 10.63 -4.65 15.61
C LEU A 290 12.13 -4.48 15.37
N THR A 291 12.51 -3.84 14.27
CA THR A 291 13.89 -3.46 13.99
C THR A 291 14.42 -2.46 15.04
N ALA A 292 13.63 -1.47 15.44
CA ALA A 292 14.02 -0.54 16.48
C ALA A 292 14.24 -1.22 17.85
N ILE A 293 13.35 -2.15 18.22
CA ILE A 293 13.49 -2.94 19.45
C ILE A 293 14.73 -3.85 19.40
N TYR A 294 14.98 -4.48 18.23
CA TYR A 294 16.19 -5.27 18.01
C TYR A 294 17.47 -4.43 18.24
N LEU A 295 17.52 -3.20 17.71
CA LEU A 295 18.67 -2.29 17.91
C LEU A 295 18.86 -1.88 19.37
N GLU A 296 17.78 -1.62 20.10
CA GLU A 296 17.88 -1.32 21.53
C GLU A 296 18.44 -2.52 22.30
N LYS A 297 17.97 -3.74 22.01
CA LYS A 297 18.51 -4.96 22.61
C LYS A 297 19.98 -5.18 22.26
N GLN A 298 20.38 -4.88 21.01
CA GLN A 298 21.79 -4.91 20.61
C GLN A 298 22.62 -3.87 21.38
N ARG A 299 22.12 -2.65 21.50
CA ARG A 299 22.78 -1.57 22.24
C ARG A 299 23.01 -1.94 23.71
N HIS A 300 22.06 -2.62 24.33
CA HIS A 300 22.17 -3.07 25.71
C HIS A 300 22.88 -4.42 25.87
N LEU A 301 23.44 -4.97 24.77
CA LEU A 301 24.13 -6.27 24.72
C LEU A 301 23.26 -7.43 25.26
N GLU A 302 21.95 -7.33 25.13
CA GLU A 302 21.02 -8.36 25.56
C GLU A 302 20.99 -9.57 24.64
N ILE A 303 21.54 -9.45 23.42
CA ILE A 303 21.58 -10.51 22.42
C ILE A 303 23.01 -11.08 22.37
N PRO A 304 23.22 -12.31 22.87
CA PRO A 304 24.54 -12.95 22.83
C PRO A 304 24.98 -13.26 21.39
N PHE A 305 26.28 -13.42 21.17
CA PHE A 305 26.92 -13.57 19.86
C PHE A 305 26.20 -14.57 18.94
N PHE A 306 25.98 -15.79 19.40
CA PHE A 306 25.33 -16.80 18.56
C PHE A 306 23.89 -16.44 18.19
N GLN A 307 23.12 -15.90 19.12
CA GLN A 307 21.75 -15.46 18.84
C GLN A 307 21.69 -14.24 17.89
N GLY A 308 22.74 -13.45 17.87
CA GLY A 308 22.85 -12.29 17.02
C GLY A 308 23.46 -12.58 15.64
N VAL A 309 24.31 -13.60 15.47
CA VAL A 309 25.00 -13.88 14.20
C VAL A 309 24.31 -14.99 13.40
N VAL A 310 23.85 -16.05 14.06
CA VAL A 310 23.19 -17.19 13.38
C VAL A 310 22.01 -16.76 12.50
N PRO A 311 21.11 -15.86 12.91
CA PRO A 311 20.02 -15.37 12.04
C PRO A 311 20.52 -14.72 10.75
N TYR A 312 21.65 -14.00 10.75
CA TYR A 312 22.23 -13.46 9.51
C TYR A 312 22.73 -14.56 8.56
N VAL A 313 23.36 -15.61 9.12
CA VAL A 313 23.79 -16.75 8.32
C VAL A 313 22.59 -17.47 7.71
N ILE A 314 21.52 -17.67 8.50
CA ILE A 314 20.26 -18.27 8.00
C ILE A 314 19.65 -17.38 6.92
N THR A 315 19.60 -16.05 7.12
CA THR A 315 19.10 -15.10 6.13
C THR A 315 19.90 -15.19 4.83
N LEU A 316 21.22 -15.24 4.90
CA LEU A 316 22.07 -15.43 3.73
C LEU A 316 21.76 -16.76 3.02
N GLY A 317 21.53 -17.84 3.75
CA GLY A 317 21.09 -19.11 3.20
C GLY A 317 19.74 -19.02 2.49
N ILE A 318 18.74 -18.40 3.13
CA ILE A 318 17.40 -18.18 2.55
C ILE A 318 17.51 -17.40 1.23
N VAL A 319 18.29 -16.33 1.21
CA VAL A 319 18.44 -15.48 0.02
C VAL A 319 19.20 -16.19 -1.10
N SER A 320 20.21 -16.98 -0.75
CA SER A 320 21.05 -17.71 -1.73
C SER A 320 20.29 -18.86 -2.39
N PHE A 321 19.53 -19.63 -1.61
CA PHE A 321 18.86 -20.85 -2.06
C PHE A 321 17.35 -20.68 -2.26
N GLY A 322 16.74 -19.58 -1.79
CA GLY A 322 15.32 -19.31 -1.95
C GLY A 322 14.93 -19.18 -3.42
N GLN A 323 13.73 -19.60 -3.73
CA GLN A 323 13.19 -19.48 -5.10
C GLN A 323 12.79 -18.04 -5.40
N LEU A 324 13.11 -17.59 -6.62
CA LEU A 324 12.67 -16.34 -7.22
C LEU A 324 12.13 -16.66 -8.61
N ASN A 325 10.83 -16.52 -8.79
CA ASN A 325 10.18 -16.80 -10.07
C ASN A 325 10.58 -15.78 -11.16
N GLY A 326 10.89 -16.26 -12.35
CA GLY A 326 11.32 -15.47 -13.50
C GLY A 326 12.81 -15.11 -13.50
N ASN A 327 13.27 -14.48 -14.59
CA ASN A 327 14.69 -14.12 -14.79
C ASN A 327 15.07 -12.87 -13.96
N LYS A 328 15.18 -13.03 -12.61
CA LYS A 328 15.50 -11.96 -11.66
C LYS A 328 16.88 -12.14 -11.02
N GLN A 329 17.85 -12.60 -11.81
CA GLN A 329 19.20 -12.84 -11.30
C GLN A 329 19.85 -11.58 -10.71
N SER A 330 19.60 -10.42 -11.29
CA SER A 330 20.10 -9.14 -10.77
C SER A 330 19.55 -8.82 -9.37
N LEU A 331 18.27 -9.08 -9.12
CA LEU A 331 17.67 -8.92 -7.79
C LEU A 331 18.29 -9.91 -6.79
N ARG A 332 18.49 -11.16 -7.19
CA ARG A 332 19.13 -12.16 -6.33
C ARG A 332 20.55 -11.76 -5.95
N CYS A 333 21.37 -11.33 -6.91
CA CYS A 333 22.72 -10.85 -6.63
C CYS A 333 22.72 -9.66 -5.66
N PHE A 334 21.75 -8.75 -5.82
CA PHE A 334 21.59 -7.59 -4.93
C PHE A 334 21.21 -8.01 -3.51
N LEU A 335 20.26 -8.95 -3.36
CA LEU A 335 19.85 -9.50 -2.06
C LEU A 335 21.00 -10.25 -1.36
N ILE A 336 21.79 -11.03 -2.11
CA ILE A 336 22.96 -11.72 -1.57
C ILE A 336 24.01 -10.70 -1.10
N ALA A 337 24.26 -9.66 -1.89
CA ALA A 337 25.20 -8.60 -1.50
C ALA A 337 24.75 -7.90 -0.21
N ASP A 338 23.46 -7.55 -0.10
CA ASP A 338 22.88 -6.98 1.11
C ASP A 338 23.07 -7.94 2.30
N ALA A 339 22.71 -9.22 2.17
CA ALA A 339 22.83 -10.20 3.24
C ALA A 339 24.28 -10.43 3.70
N ILE A 340 25.24 -10.45 2.76
CA ILE A 340 26.68 -10.57 3.08
C ILE A 340 27.14 -9.33 3.86
N VAL A 341 26.85 -8.16 3.37
CA VAL A 341 27.26 -6.91 4.03
C VAL A 341 26.63 -6.81 5.40
N MET A 342 25.35 -7.19 5.55
CA MET A 342 24.68 -7.22 6.85
C MET A 342 25.33 -8.21 7.82
N LEU A 343 25.74 -9.40 7.36
CA LEU A 343 26.48 -10.36 8.17
C LEU A 343 27.82 -9.78 8.63
N LEU A 344 28.56 -9.12 7.74
CA LEU A 344 29.82 -8.44 8.09
C LEU A 344 29.59 -7.31 9.11
N CYS A 345 28.52 -6.53 8.97
CA CYS A 345 28.14 -5.53 9.96
C CYS A 345 27.83 -6.11 11.33
N ALA A 346 27.15 -7.27 11.37
CA ALA A 346 26.88 -7.97 12.61
C ALA A 346 28.17 -8.49 13.29
N LEU A 347 29.08 -9.08 12.53
CA LEU A 347 30.37 -9.52 13.03
C LEU A 347 31.20 -8.31 13.55
N PHE A 348 31.18 -7.21 12.80
CA PHE A 348 31.86 -5.99 13.20
C PHE A 348 31.25 -5.36 14.46
N PHE A 349 29.92 -5.43 14.61
CA PHE A 349 29.23 -5.01 15.81
C PHE A 349 29.76 -5.74 17.06
N TYR A 350 29.84 -7.08 17.01
CA TYR A 350 30.36 -7.85 18.14
C TYR A 350 31.84 -7.61 18.42
N TRP A 351 32.59 -7.08 17.46
CA TRP A 351 33.99 -6.70 17.65
C TRP A 351 34.14 -5.28 18.20
N LYS A 352 33.40 -4.30 17.67
CA LYS A 352 33.58 -2.85 17.95
C LYS A 352 32.39 -2.17 18.62
N HIS A 353 31.28 -2.88 18.81
CA HIS A 353 30.03 -2.37 19.43
C HIS A 353 29.40 -1.15 18.74
N ILE A 354 29.49 -1.06 17.41
CA ILE A 354 28.92 0.04 16.63
C ILE A 354 27.57 -0.39 16.02
N GLU A 355 26.50 -0.31 16.82
CA GLU A 355 25.15 -0.76 16.41
C GLU A 355 24.57 0.04 15.23
N LYS A 356 24.96 1.31 15.05
CA LYS A 356 24.37 2.19 14.03
C LYS A 356 24.61 1.70 12.60
N LEU A 357 25.70 0.98 12.35
CA LEU A 357 26.02 0.42 11.03
C LEU A 357 24.93 -0.57 10.56
N ILE A 358 24.32 -1.29 11.50
CA ILE A 358 23.24 -2.25 11.19
C ILE A 358 22.02 -1.59 10.54
N VAL A 359 21.85 -0.27 10.69
CA VAL A 359 20.74 0.47 10.05
C VAL A 359 21.21 1.40 8.95
N ILE A 360 22.37 2.05 9.10
CA ILE A 360 22.90 2.97 8.09
C ILE A 360 23.15 2.25 6.77
N ILE A 361 23.67 1.03 6.83
CA ILE A 361 23.95 0.24 5.62
C ILE A 361 22.65 -0.14 4.87
N PRO A 362 21.60 -0.70 5.53
CA PRO A 362 20.30 -0.89 4.88
C PRO A 362 19.70 0.36 4.26
N ILE A 363 19.82 1.52 4.91
CA ILE A 363 19.39 2.80 4.34
C ILE A 363 20.13 3.06 3.02
N GLY A 364 21.45 2.84 2.98
CA GLY A 364 22.24 2.95 1.75
C GLY A 364 21.76 2.02 0.65
N PHE A 365 21.46 0.75 0.99
CA PHE A 365 20.92 -0.22 0.04
C PHE A 365 19.52 0.18 -0.47
N LEU A 366 18.65 0.71 0.37
CA LEU A 366 17.32 1.19 -0.05
C LEU A 366 17.45 2.36 -1.03
N ILE A 367 18.33 3.32 -0.76
CA ILE A 367 18.57 4.46 -1.66
C ILE A 367 19.11 3.95 -3.00
N LEU A 368 20.11 3.09 -2.97
CA LEU A 368 20.72 2.54 -4.19
C LEU A 368 19.70 1.77 -5.02
N PHE A 369 18.93 0.87 -4.40
CA PHE A 369 17.91 0.10 -5.10
C PHE A 369 16.81 1.00 -5.65
N GLY A 370 16.29 1.93 -4.86
CA GLY A 370 15.25 2.87 -5.28
C GLY A 370 15.68 3.68 -6.50
N THR A 371 16.91 4.22 -6.48
CA THR A 371 17.46 4.98 -7.59
C THR A 371 17.61 4.14 -8.85
N VAL A 372 18.20 2.93 -8.74
CA VAL A 372 18.39 2.03 -9.89
C VAL A 372 17.04 1.52 -10.42
N TYR A 373 16.11 1.21 -9.54
CA TYR A 373 14.77 0.74 -9.92
C TYR A 373 14.01 1.82 -10.72
N GLN A 374 14.05 3.06 -10.25
CA GLN A 374 13.37 4.17 -10.91
C GLN A 374 13.96 4.49 -12.28
N ILE A 375 15.30 4.50 -12.40
CA ILE A 375 15.98 4.81 -13.67
C ILE A 375 15.72 3.71 -14.70
N ARG A 376 15.70 2.41 -14.29
CA ARG A 376 15.58 1.29 -15.24
C ARG A 376 14.15 0.95 -15.62
N ALA A 377 13.18 1.30 -14.80
CA ALA A 377 11.81 0.80 -14.97
C ALA A 377 10.87 1.79 -15.67
N ASP A 378 11.37 2.94 -16.16
CA ASP A 378 10.58 4.01 -16.81
C ASP A 378 9.29 4.37 -16.03
N HIS A 379 9.37 4.31 -14.69
CA HIS A 379 8.22 4.58 -13.83
C HIS A 379 7.95 6.07 -13.61
N MET A 380 8.85 6.93 -14.05
CA MET A 380 8.64 8.37 -14.12
C MET A 380 8.17 8.74 -15.52
N LEU A 381 7.08 9.47 -15.58
CA LEU A 381 6.63 10.06 -16.85
C LEU A 381 7.66 11.09 -17.29
N ASP A 382 8.12 10.98 -18.53
CA ASP A 382 8.95 12.01 -19.12
C ASP A 382 8.12 13.26 -19.49
N ALA A 383 8.80 14.36 -19.75
CA ALA A 383 8.13 15.60 -20.11
C ALA A 383 7.34 15.48 -21.43
N ALA A 384 7.84 14.68 -22.39
CA ALA A 384 7.17 14.47 -23.66
C ALA A 384 5.83 13.75 -23.46
N PHE A 385 5.81 12.68 -22.69
CA PHE A 385 4.58 11.97 -22.36
C PHE A 385 3.59 12.86 -21.58
N TYR A 386 4.09 13.66 -20.62
CA TYR A 386 3.25 14.61 -19.89
C TYR A 386 2.59 15.62 -20.83
N HIS A 387 3.35 16.20 -21.77
CA HIS A 387 2.81 17.13 -22.75
C HIS A 387 1.79 16.47 -23.70
N GLN A 388 2.03 15.23 -24.09
CA GLN A 388 1.08 14.46 -24.90
C GLN A 388 -0.24 14.21 -24.16
N VAL A 389 -0.18 13.91 -22.86
CA VAL A 389 -1.38 13.65 -22.02
C VAL A 389 -2.14 14.94 -21.71
N THR A 390 -1.44 16.08 -21.63
CA THR A 390 -2.00 17.39 -21.28
C THR A 390 -2.05 18.35 -22.44
N ASP A 391 -2.26 17.86 -23.68
CA ASP A 391 -2.24 18.69 -24.88
C ASP A 391 -3.33 19.78 -24.83
N GLU A 392 -2.88 21.02 -24.72
CA GLU A 392 -3.75 22.20 -24.64
C GLU A 392 -4.57 22.43 -25.93
N ASN A 393 -4.12 21.94 -27.08
CA ASN A 393 -4.88 22.08 -28.32
C ASN A 393 -6.08 21.14 -28.35
N ILE A 394 -5.89 19.89 -27.90
CA ILE A 394 -6.99 18.93 -27.76
C ILE A 394 -7.98 19.45 -26.73
N LYS A 395 -7.50 19.96 -25.61
CA LYS A 395 -8.34 20.54 -24.57
C LYS A 395 -9.18 21.69 -25.09
N LYS A 396 -8.58 22.67 -25.78
CA LYS A 396 -9.30 23.80 -26.39
C LYS A 396 -10.34 23.33 -27.41
N THR A 397 -10.00 22.32 -28.22
CA THR A 397 -10.94 21.76 -29.22
C THR A 397 -12.14 21.13 -28.52
N VAL A 398 -11.92 20.34 -27.46
CA VAL A 398 -13.01 19.75 -26.67
C VAL A 398 -13.85 20.82 -25.99
N GLU A 399 -13.24 21.83 -25.39
CA GLU A 399 -13.95 22.97 -24.77
C GLU A 399 -14.77 23.76 -25.79
N GLN A 400 -14.29 23.99 -27.01
CA GLN A 400 -15.04 24.63 -28.09
C GLN A 400 -16.29 23.81 -28.48
N ILE A 401 -16.14 22.49 -28.58
CA ILE A 401 -17.28 21.60 -28.86
C ILE A 401 -18.30 21.68 -27.73
N LEU A 402 -17.86 21.56 -26.48
CA LEU A 402 -18.72 21.56 -25.31
C LEU A 402 -19.46 22.89 -25.13
N ASN A 403 -18.80 24.02 -25.40
CA ASN A 403 -19.40 25.36 -25.30
C ASN A 403 -20.51 25.64 -26.36
N ASN A 404 -20.44 24.96 -27.49
CA ASN A 404 -21.39 25.12 -28.58
C ASN A 404 -22.56 24.12 -28.53
N GLU A 405 -22.50 23.17 -27.63
CA GLU A 405 -23.47 22.09 -27.56
C GLU A 405 -24.17 22.02 -26.22
N HIS A 406 -25.49 21.85 -26.26
CA HIS A 406 -26.30 21.67 -25.07
C HIS A 406 -26.95 20.29 -25.06
N GLY A 407 -26.97 19.65 -23.91
CA GLY A 407 -27.59 18.35 -23.74
C GLY A 407 -26.57 17.29 -23.28
N PHE A 408 -27.11 16.10 -22.97
CA PHE A 408 -26.27 14.97 -22.53
C PHE A 408 -25.81 14.14 -23.72
N TYR A 409 -24.50 14.09 -23.93
CA TYR A 409 -23.84 13.21 -24.90
C TYR A 409 -22.47 12.79 -24.40
N ARG A 410 -21.89 11.76 -25.03
CA ARG A 410 -20.53 11.32 -24.72
C ARG A 410 -19.56 11.69 -25.83
N THR A 411 -18.33 11.93 -25.43
CA THR A 411 -17.18 12.11 -26.32
C THR A 411 -16.20 10.99 -26.05
N GLU A 412 -15.90 10.22 -27.07
CA GLU A 412 -14.94 9.10 -26.98
C GLU A 412 -13.61 9.48 -27.63
N GLN A 413 -12.54 8.92 -27.12
CA GLN A 413 -11.21 9.03 -27.71
C GLN A 413 -10.79 7.70 -28.30
N LEU A 414 -10.56 7.67 -29.60
CA LEU A 414 -10.07 6.51 -30.34
C LEU A 414 -8.70 6.84 -30.90
N GLY A 415 -7.71 6.06 -30.57
CA GLY A 415 -6.33 6.22 -31.06
C GLY A 415 -5.63 4.88 -31.14
N THR A 416 -4.44 4.84 -31.69
CA THR A 416 -3.56 3.67 -31.69
C THR A 416 -3.20 3.20 -30.28
N ASP A 417 -3.36 4.08 -29.29
CA ASP A 417 -3.11 3.85 -27.87
C ASP A 417 -4.40 3.85 -27.03
N THR A 418 -5.45 3.18 -27.49
CA THR A 418 -6.72 3.07 -26.77
C THR A 418 -6.56 2.48 -25.37
N GLU A 419 -5.61 1.58 -25.15
CA GLU A 419 -5.26 1.06 -23.84
C GLU A 419 -4.73 2.16 -22.90
N ASN A 420 -3.84 3.00 -23.40
CA ASN A 420 -3.26 4.08 -22.62
C ASN A 420 -4.29 5.17 -22.28
N ALA A 421 -5.17 5.51 -23.23
CA ALA A 421 -6.23 6.48 -22.99
C ALA A 421 -7.18 6.02 -21.89
N ALA A 422 -7.62 4.76 -21.91
CA ALA A 422 -8.50 4.20 -20.88
C ALA A 422 -7.79 4.10 -19.52
N ASN A 423 -6.53 3.69 -19.49
CA ASN A 423 -5.75 3.58 -18.27
C ASN A 423 -5.52 4.93 -17.59
N LEU A 424 -5.44 6.01 -18.37
CA LEU A 424 -5.20 7.35 -17.85
C LEU A 424 -6.50 8.09 -17.50
N ASN A 425 -7.68 7.51 -17.79
CA ASN A 425 -8.98 8.17 -17.60
C ASN A 425 -8.99 9.58 -18.20
N ARG A 426 -8.53 9.73 -19.44
CA ARG A 426 -8.37 11.03 -20.09
C ARG A 426 -9.70 11.75 -20.21
N ILE A 427 -9.85 12.79 -19.42
CA ILE A 427 -10.94 13.75 -19.51
C ILE A 427 -10.30 15.13 -19.70
N TRP A 428 -10.63 15.79 -20.82
CA TRP A 428 -10.05 17.06 -21.21
C TRP A 428 -10.76 18.28 -20.58
N SER A 429 -12.04 18.10 -20.23
CA SER A 429 -12.83 19.11 -19.54
C SER A 429 -13.73 18.44 -18.50
N THR A 430 -14.11 19.18 -17.46
CA THR A 430 -15.03 18.73 -16.41
C THR A 430 -16.42 18.38 -16.92
N ASP A 431 -16.84 18.99 -18.02
CA ASP A 431 -18.17 18.77 -18.63
C ASP A 431 -18.15 17.68 -19.71
N GLN A 432 -17.01 17.05 -19.92
CA GLN A 432 -16.87 15.95 -20.87
C GLN A 432 -17.35 14.63 -20.24
N TYR A 433 -18.32 14.00 -20.87
CA TYR A 433 -18.75 12.64 -20.54
C TYR A 433 -18.09 11.63 -21.45
N SER A 434 -17.51 10.57 -20.87
CA SER A 434 -16.87 9.48 -21.63
C SER A 434 -17.27 8.14 -21.01
N SER A 435 -17.36 7.10 -21.83
CA SER A 435 -17.51 5.71 -21.35
C SER A 435 -16.18 4.96 -21.27
N SER A 436 -15.12 5.52 -21.84
CA SER A 436 -13.77 4.95 -21.83
C SER A 436 -13.03 5.32 -20.54
N LEU A 437 -13.33 4.61 -19.47
CA LEU A 437 -12.74 4.83 -18.15
C LEU A 437 -12.08 3.57 -17.62
N TYR A 438 -10.97 3.69 -16.91
CA TYR A 438 -10.43 2.58 -16.13
C TYR A 438 -11.29 2.35 -14.88
N SER A 439 -11.77 1.14 -14.62
CA SER A 439 -12.39 0.72 -13.39
C SER A 439 -12.04 -0.73 -13.04
N SER A 440 -11.74 -1.07 -11.86
CA SER A 440 -11.51 -2.44 -11.41
C SER A 440 -12.82 -3.17 -11.03
N ALA A 441 -13.94 -2.47 -11.10
CA ALA A 441 -15.27 -3.02 -10.86
C ALA A 441 -16.24 -2.41 -11.86
N TYR A 442 -17.09 -3.20 -12.49
CA TYR A 442 -18.05 -2.74 -13.45
C TYR A 442 -19.36 -3.52 -13.35
N ASN A 443 -20.42 -2.94 -13.90
CA ASN A 443 -21.76 -3.53 -13.87
C ASN A 443 -21.81 -4.78 -14.75
N LYS A 444 -22.29 -5.91 -14.19
CA LYS A 444 -22.39 -7.18 -14.88
C LYS A 444 -23.38 -7.14 -16.05
N ASP A 445 -24.49 -6.44 -15.89
CA ASP A 445 -25.51 -6.34 -16.93
C ASP A 445 -25.01 -5.56 -18.12
N TYR A 446 -24.24 -4.46 -17.86
CA TYR A 446 -23.59 -3.72 -18.93
C TYR A 446 -22.51 -4.54 -19.65
N GLN A 447 -21.77 -5.36 -18.93
CA GLN A 447 -20.81 -6.28 -19.54
C GLN A 447 -21.50 -7.28 -20.46
N ASN A 448 -22.58 -7.92 -19.98
CA ASN A 448 -23.37 -8.85 -20.78
C ASN A 448 -23.96 -8.18 -22.01
N PHE A 449 -24.52 -6.99 -21.86
CA PHE A 449 -25.03 -6.20 -22.98
C PHE A 449 -23.94 -5.94 -24.02
N ARG A 450 -22.79 -5.48 -23.59
CA ARG A 450 -21.66 -5.19 -24.48
C ARG A 450 -21.14 -6.43 -25.20
N GLN A 451 -20.92 -7.52 -24.48
CA GLN A 451 -20.30 -8.74 -25.01
C GLN A 451 -21.25 -9.64 -25.73
N ASN A 452 -22.39 -9.96 -25.15
CA ASN A 452 -23.30 -10.98 -25.66
C ASN A 452 -24.27 -10.43 -26.69
N ILE A 453 -24.64 -9.14 -26.62
CA ILE A 453 -25.56 -8.53 -27.58
C ILE A 453 -24.82 -7.87 -28.72
N PHE A 454 -23.75 -7.10 -28.43
CA PHE A 454 -23.03 -6.35 -29.44
C PHE A 454 -21.70 -6.98 -29.89
N GLY A 455 -21.29 -8.10 -29.29
CA GLY A 455 -20.04 -8.78 -29.64
C GLY A 455 -18.79 -7.91 -29.52
N VAL A 456 -18.83 -6.91 -28.63
CA VAL A 456 -17.66 -6.03 -28.39
C VAL A 456 -16.65 -6.82 -27.56
N ASP A 457 -15.41 -6.90 -28.05
CA ASP A 457 -14.34 -7.64 -27.41
C ASP A 457 -14.20 -7.33 -25.92
N GLN A 458 -13.77 -8.35 -25.18
CA GLN A 458 -13.53 -8.20 -23.77
C GLN A 458 -12.44 -7.16 -23.51
N PRO A 459 -12.65 -6.29 -22.52
CA PRO A 459 -11.57 -5.41 -22.08
C PRO A 459 -10.42 -6.26 -21.56
N TYR A 460 -9.21 -5.92 -21.98
CA TYR A 460 -8.01 -6.52 -21.48
C TYR A 460 -7.83 -6.14 -20.01
N ARG A 461 -7.82 -7.11 -19.13
CA ARG A 461 -7.74 -6.98 -17.67
C ARG A 461 -8.72 -5.96 -17.12
N ASN A 462 -8.92 -5.35 -16.30
CA ASN A 462 -9.80 -4.35 -15.73
C ASN A 462 -10.03 -3.12 -16.63
N LEU A 463 -9.70 -3.23 -17.91
CA LEU A 463 -10.01 -2.18 -18.89
C LEU A 463 -11.47 -2.33 -19.32
N LEU A 464 -12.10 -1.43 -19.38
CA LEU A 464 -13.25 -0.88 -19.45
C LEU A 464 -13.85 -0.55 -20.68
N MET A 465 -14.84 -0.65 -20.87
CA MET A 465 -16.05 -0.08 -21.40
C MET A 465 -15.80 1.00 -22.45
N GLN A 466 -14.92 0.71 -23.43
CA GLN A 466 -14.85 1.52 -24.63
C GLN A 466 -15.99 1.17 -25.57
N ALA A 467 -16.74 2.17 -25.99
CA ALA A 467 -17.56 2.05 -27.16
C ALA A 467 -16.63 1.99 -28.39
N GLN A 468 -16.63 0.87 -29.12
CA GLN A 468 -15.75 0.76 -30.28
C GLN A 468 -16.32 1.50 -31.49
N ALA A 469 -15.50 2.23 -32.22
CA ALA A 469 -15.88 2.97 -33.42
C ALA A 469 -16.42 2.05 -34.55
N LYS A 470 -16.05 0.79 -34.53
CA LYS A 470 -16.49 -0.19 -35.54
C LYS A 470 -17.98 -0.56 -35.45
N ASN A 471 -18.65 -0.19 -34.36
CA ASN A 471 -20.07 -0.47 -34.19
C ASN A 471 -20.86 0.83 -33.95
N PRO A 472 -21.31 1.49 -35.02
CA PRO A 472 -22.01 2.77 -34.90
C PRO A 472 -23.36 2.66 -34.19
N VAL A 473 -24.03 1.51 -34.24
CA VAL A 473 -25.28 1.27 -33.50
C VAL A 473 -25.02 1.25 -32.00
N PHE A 474 -23.99 0.57 -31.56
CA PHE A 474 -23.59 0.57 -30.15
C PHE A 474 -23.21 1.96 -29.68
N GLN A 475 -22.43 2.71 -30.45
CA GLN A 475 -22.03 4.07 -30.11
C GLN A 475 -23.24 5.01 -30.01
N ASN A 476 -24.16 4.90 -30.93
CA ASN A 476 -25.39 5.69 -30.91
C ASN A 476 -26.22 5.38 -29.66
N LEU A 477 -26.40 4.11 -29.30
CA LEU A 477 -27.09 3.70 -28.07
C LEU A 477 -26.38 4.18 -26.81
N MET A 478 -25.04 4.28 -26.85
CA MET A 478 -24.24 4.84 -25.78
C MET A 478 -24.27 6.38 -25.74
N GLY A 479 -24.94 7.02 -26.69
CA GLY A 479 -25.01 8.48 -26.77
C GLY A 479 -23.68 9.13 -27.12
N VAL A 480 -22.81 8.45 -27.88
CA VAL A 480 -21.54 9.00 -28.35
C VAL A 480 -21.80 9.90 -29.54
N LYS A 481 -21.65 11.20 -29.36
CA LYS A 481 -21.85 12.20 -30.40
C LYS A 481 -20.54 12.61 -31.09
N TYR A 482 -19.47 12.72 -30.33
CA TYR A 482 -18.15 13.12 -30.81
C TYR A 482 -17.10 12.06 -30.57
N VAL A 483 -16.20 11.90 -31.53
CA VAL A 483 -15.06 10.99 -31.46
C VAL A 483 -13.79 11.78 -31.76
N LEU A 484 -12.82 11.73 -30.87
CA LEU A 484 -11.47 12.23 -31.09
C LEU A 484 -10.63 11.08 -31.67
N SER A 485 -10.15 11.22 -32.88
CA SER A 485 -9.35 10.19 -33.56
C SER A 485 -8.30 10.79 -34.45
N ALA A 486 -7.14 10.13 -34.55
CA ALA A 486 -6.09 10.49 -35.52
C ALA A 486 -6.47 10.10 -36.97
N GLU A 487 -7.37 9.11 -37.13
CA GLU A 487 -7.81 8.61 -38.41
C GLU A 487 -9.32 8.82 -38.62
N PRO A 488 -9.81 8.85 -39.88
CA PRO A 488 -11.24 8.90 -40.18
C PRO A 488 -11.97 7.72 -39.56
N VAL A 489 -13.11 7.97 -38.92
CA VAL A 489 -13.95 6.97 -38.25
C VAL A 489 -15.20 6.73 -39.11
N ALA A 490 -15.48 5.47 -39.44
CA ALA A 490 -16.66 5.10 -40.20
C ALA A 490 -17.96 5.53 -39.46
N GLY A 491 -18.84 6.21 -40.21
CA GLY A 491 -20.11 6.73 -39.69
C GLY A 491 -20.01 8.07 -38.98
N TYR A 492 -18.86 8.72 -38.98
CA TYR A 492 -18.65 10.06 -38.46
C TYR A 492 -18.16 11.03 -39.52
N GLU A 493 -18.63 12.26 -39.44
CA GLU A 493 -18.16 13.38 -40.23
C GLU A 493 -17.12 14.22 -39.51
N LYS A 494 -16.12 14.72 -40.22
CA LYS A 494 -15.08 15.55 -39.62
C LYS A 494 -15.63 16.94 -39.29
N VAL A 495 -15.75 17.28 -38.03
CA VAL A 495 -16.24 18.57 -37.53
C VAL A 495 -15.08 19.59 -37.48
N THR A 496 -13.91 19.18 -36.99
CA THR A 496 -12.74 20.04 -36.84
C THR A 496 -11.46 19.23 -36.93
N ALA A 497 -10.36 19.90 -37.23
CA ALA A 497 -9.02 19.29 -37.21
C ALA A 497 -8.25 19.85 -36.02
N TYR A 498 -7.74 18.97 -35.16
CA TYR A 498 -6.65 19.33 -34.26
C TYR A 498 -5.34 18.74 -34.85
N ASN A 499 -4.26 19.50 -34.74
CA ASN A 499 -3.00 19.14 -35.37
C ASN A 499 -2.34 18.03 -34.59
N ALA A 500 -2.46 16.79 -35.07
CA ALA A 500 -1.79 15.63 -34.51
C ALA A 500 -0.28 15.58 -34.84
N GLU A 501 0.15 16.40 -35.79
CA GLU A 501 1.55 16.36 -36.32
C GLU A 501 2.61 16.87 -35.32
N LYS A 502 2.21 17.48 -34.20
CA LYS A 502 3.17 17.92 -33.18
C LYS A 502 3.38 16.90 -32.04
N ASN A 503 2.75 15.75 -32.10
CA ASN A 503 2.76 14.73 -31.05
C ASN A 503 3.36 13.39 -31.52
N ALA A 504 4.14 13.41 -32.59
CA ALA A 504 4.97 12.29 -33.01
C ALA A 504 6.38 12.40 -32.41
#